data_ce557b164d24e3ca479d6b086fa12126
#
_entry.id   ce557b164d24e3ca479d6b086fa12126
#
_cell.length_a   1.000
_cell.length_b   1.000
_cell.length_c   1.000
_cell.angle_alpha   90.00
_cell.angle_beta   90.00
_cell.angle_gamma   90.00
#
_symmetry.space_group_name_H-M   'P 1'
#
loop_
_entity.id
_entity.type
_entity.pdbx_description
1 polymer ?
#
loop_
_entity_poly.entity_id
_entity_poly.type
_entity_poly.pdbx_seq_one_letter_code
_entity_poly.pdbx_strand_id
1 'polypeptide(L)'
;MKEYEVYSSLKVPKNSKVIVRLDGRAFHKLSSDLELEKPYDDTFYNVMVKVCEDLFKEFSPVFLYTFSDEISLLLDNIPFEGRIEKIDSVIASFTSSSFVMNYDADFKKPPAFDSRIIPINDEDIMKYFKWRQDESWRNCVNSHGISYLKSKYSNNEANEKIKGMKLNEIHELLFQNGINLNDVETYKKRGIGIYRKDKEIVGFNKKENKNQTSYRSYVYTDWELPIFTEDFFKDIGAIK
;
A
#
# COMPACT_ATOMS: atom_id res chain seq x y z
N MET A 1 -7.36 -13.04 -37.31
CA MET A 1 -6.31 -13.01 -36.25
C MET A 1 -6.85 -12.45 -34.94
N LYS A 2 -7.80 -11.49 -34.98
CA LYS A 2 -8.42 -10.91 -33.75
C LYS A 2 -9.17 -11.95 -32.90
N GLU A 3 -9.63 -13.02 -33.51
CA GLU A 3 -10.31 -14.16 -32.88
C GLU A 3 -9.39 -14.95 -31.90
N TYR A 4 -8.06 -14.77 -32.01
CA TYR A 4 -7.09 -15.36 -31.05
C TYR A 4 -6.88 -14.53 -29.79
N GLU A 5 -7.34 -13.28 -29.76
CA GLU A 5 -7.29 -12.42 -28.57
C GLU A 5 -8.43 -12.76 -27.59
N VAL A 6 -8.53 -14.03 -27.21
CA VAL A 6 -9.70 -14.58 -26.48
C VAL A 6 -9.94 -13.93 -25.12
N TYR A 7 -8.92 -13.37 -24.48
CA TYR A 7 -9.04 -12.73 -23.17
C TYR A 7 -9.29 -11.22 -23.22
N SER A 8 -9.11 -10.57 -24.38
CA SER A 8 -9.20 -9.11 -24.55
C SER A 8 -10.59 -8.54 -24.24
N SER A 9 -11.63 -9.38 -24.29
CA SER A 9 -13.04 -9.03 -24.00
C SER A 9 -13.44 -9.23 -22.53
N LEU A 10 -12.59 -9.85 -21.72
CA LEU A 10 -12.89 -10.07 -20.30
C LEU A 10 -12.96 -8.75 -19.56
N LYS A 11 -14.05 -8.54 -18.83
CA LYS A 11 -14.31 -7.33 -18.05
C LYS A 11 -14.68 -7.68 -16.62
N VAL A 12 -14.37 -6.76 -15.72
CA VAL A 12 -14.87 -6.82 -14.34
C VAL A 12 -16.40 -6.72 -14.32
N PRO A 13 -17.08 -7.29 -13.31
CA PRO A 13 -18.54 -7.19 -13.18
C PRO A 13 -18.99 -5.73 -13.16
N LYS A 14 -20.12 -5.44 -13.80
CA LYS A 14 -20.75 -4.11 -13.72
C LYS A 14 -21.21 -3.84 -12.29
N ASN A 15 -21.12 -2.58 -11.89
CA ASN A 15 -21.56 -2.09 -10.56
C ASN A 15 -20.76 -2.66 -9.36
N SER A 16 -19.58 -3.27 -9.59
CA SER A 16 -18.64 -3.55 -8.52
C SER A 16 -17.58 -2.45 -8.43
N LYS A 17 -17.10 -2.16 -7.24
CA LYS A 17 -15.79 -1.50 -7.07
C LYS A 17 -14.69 -2.52 -7.37
N VAL A 18 -13.50 -2.03 -7.60
CA VAL A 18 -12.35 -2.89 -7.88
C VAL A 18 -11.19 -2.51 -6.98
N ILE A 19 -10.60 -3.50 -6.34
CA ILE A 19 -9.28 -3.34 -5.76
C ILE A 19 -8.27 -3.90 -6.75
N VAL A 20 -7.26 -3.10 -7.07
CA VAL A 20 -6.06 -3.57 -7.77
C VAL A 20 -4.95 -3.69 -6.75
N ARG A 21 -4.50 -4.93 -6.48
CA ARG A 21 -3.39 -5.20 -5.59
C ARG A 21 -2.14 -5.47 -6.39
N LEU A 22 -1.13 -4.67 -6.15
CA LEU A 22 0.20 -4.76 -6.72
C LEU A 22 1.16 -5.34 -5.69
N ASP A 23 2.09 -6.17 -6.15
CA ASP A 23 3.11 -6.80 -5.31
C ASP A 23 4.47 -6.79 -6.01
N GLY A 24 5.51 -6.45 -5.28
CA GLY A 24 6.87 -6.35 -5.84
C GLY A 24 7.46 -7.71 -6.12
N ARG A 25 7.66 -8.04 -7.40
CA ARG A 25 8.22 -9.33 -7.80
C ARG A 25 9.67 -9.49 -7.35
N ALA A 26 9.90 -10.43 -6.44
CA ALA A 26 11.25 -10.75 -5.90
C ALA A 26 11.93 -9.56 -5.21
N PHE A 27 11.19 -8.67 -4.56
CA PHE A 27 11.71 -7.50 -3.88
C PHE A 27 12.64 -7.84 -2.70
N HIS A 28 12.54 -9.06 -2.13
CA HIS A 28 13.53 -9.54 -1.18
C HIS A 28 14.95 -9.58 -1.77
N LYS A 29 15.09 -9.90 -3.07
CA LYS A 29 16.34 -9.84 -3.80
C LYS A 29 16.74 -8.41 -4.10
N LEU A 30 15.79 -7.59 -4.57
CA LEU A 30 15.98 -6.16 -4.82
C LEU A 30 16.50 -5.47 -3.55
N SER A 31 15.90 -5.74 -2.39
CA SER A 31 16.32 -5.16 -1.12
C SER A 31 17.75 -5.54 -0.73
N SER A 32 18.20 -6.74 -1.09
CA SER A 32 19.60 -7.15 -0.90
C SER A 32 20.54 -6.50 -1.92
N ASP A 33 20.12 -6.37 -3.18
CA ASP A 33 20.91 -5.75 -4.23
C ASP A 33 21.11 -4.25 -4.02
N LEU A 34 20.13 -3.59 -3.37
CA LEU A 34 20.16 -2.17 -3.00
C LEU A 34 20.69 -1.93 -1.58
N GLU A 35 21.09 -2.96 -0.87
CA GLU A 35 21.64 -2.91 0.51
C GLU A 35 20.71 -2.16 1.48
N LEU A 36 19.39 -2.34 1.35
CA LEU A 36 18.41 -1.64 2.18
C LEU A 36 18.60 -1.96 3.66
N GLU A 37 18.43 -0.94 4.51
CA GLU A 37 18.45 -1.07 5.96
C GLU A 37 17.40 -2.07 6.47
N LYS A 38 17.70 -2.77 7.56
CA LYS A 38 16.82 -3.75 8.20
C LYS A 38 16.57 -3.36 9.66
N PRO A 39 15.34 -3.54 10.17
CA PRO A 39 14.19 -4.19 9.53
C PRO A 39 13.45 -3.34 8.50
N TYR A 40 13.67 -2.02 8.45
CA TYR A 40 13.00 -1.08 7.55
C TYR A 40 13.97 -0.03 7.03
N ASP A 41 13.75 0.41 5.79
CA ASP A 41 14.50 1.45 5.10
C ASP A 41 13.58 2.62 4.77
N ASP A 42 13.84 3.78 5.34
CA ASP A 42 12.98 4.96 5.18
C ASP A 42 13.04 5.53 3.75
N THR A 43 14.17 5.36 3.03
CA THR A 43 14.29 5.76 1.62
C THR A 43 13.34 4.93 0.76
N PHE A 44 13.32 3.61 0.98
CA PHE A 44 12.39 2.72 0.28
C PHE A 44 10.93 3.11 0.52
N TYR A 45 10.53 3.39 1.77
CA TYR A 45 9.16 3.82 2.08
C TYR A 45 8.80 5.14 1.42
N ASN A 46 9.72 6.11 1.42
CA ASN A 46 9.50 7.39 0.75
C ASN A 46 9.32 7.22 -0.77
N VAL A 47 10.06 6.31 -1.39
CA VAL A 47 9.87 5.97 -2.80
C VAL A 47 8.51 5.32 -3.03
N MET A 48 8.14 4.33 -2.21
CA MET A 48 6.82 3.69 -2.33
C MET A 48 5.67 4.70 -2.18
N VAL A 49 5.80 5.68 -1.30
CA VAL A 49 4.81 6.77 -1.17
C VAL A 49 4.74 7.61 -2.44
N LYS A 50 5.87 7.99 -3.05
CA LYS A 50 5.88 8.72 -4.33
C LYS A 50 5.22 7.92 -5.45
N VAL A 51 5.50 6.62 -5.54
CA VAL A 51 4.83 5.72 -6.49
C VAL A 51 3.32 5.73 -6.25
N CYS A 52 2.89 5.66 -4.99
CA CYS A 52 1.47 5.73 -4.63
C CYS A 52 0.83 7.07 -4.99
N GLU A 53 1.54 8.19 -4.79
CA GLU A 53 1.08 9.52 -5.20
C GLU A 53 0.94 9.64 -6.73
N ASP A 54 1.86 9.06 -7.50
CA ASP A 54 1.77 9.01 -8.96
C ASP A 54 0.59 8.17 -9.42
N LEU A 55 0.38 6.99 -8.81
CA LEU A 55 -0.80 6.16 -9.04
C LEU A 55 -2.11 6.91 -8.69
N PHE A 56 -2.09 7.68 -7.61
CA PHE A 56 -3.25 8.47 -7.18
C PHE A 56 -3.59 9.58 -8.17
N LYS A 57 -2.59 10.25 -8.74
CA LYS A 57 -2.76 11.28 -9.78
C LYS A 57 -3.31 10.69 -11.07
N GLU A 58 -2.79 9.53 -11.50
CA GLU A 58 -3.16 8.90 -12.78
C GLU A 58 -4.53 8.23 -12.73
N PHE A 59 -4.82 7.45 -11.69
CA PHE A 59 -6.01 6.60 -11.63
C PHE A 59 -7.09 7.11 -10.68
N SER A 60 -6.83 8.14 -9.87
CA SER A 60 -7.77 8.75 -8.94
C SER A 60 -8.54 7.73 -8.07
N PRO A 61 -7.86 6.81 -7.35
CA PRO A 61 -8.52 5.87 -6.47
C PRO A 61 -9.26 6.61 -5.34
N VAL A 62 -10.27 5.96 -4.76
CA VAL A 62 -10.94 6.45 -3.53
C VAL A 62 -9.99 6.34 -2.34
N PHE A 63 -9.32 5.21 -2.25
CA PHE A 63 -8.34 4.91 -1.22
C PHE A 63 -7.18 4.12 -1.81
N LEU A 64 -5.96 4.45 -1.39
CA LEU A 64 -4.76 3.70 -1.71
C LEU A 64 -4.08 3.35 -0.40
N TYR A 65 -3.67 2.10 -0.26
CA TYR A 65 -3.01 1.57 0.92
C TYR A 65 -1.72 0.87 0.51
N THR A 66 -0.63 1.13 1.23
CA THR A 66 0.67 0.49 0.98
C THR A 66 1.37 0.09 2.27
N PHE A 67 2.05 -1.03 2.23
CA PHE A 67 3.01 -1.47 3.24
C PHE A 67 4.04 -2.39 2.57
N SER A 68 5.31 -2.34 2.99
CA SER A 68 6.39 -3.03 2.31
C SER A 68 6.37 -2.71 0.81
N ASP A 69 6.40 -3.73 -0.05
CA ASP A 69 6.32 -3.66 -1.50
C ASP A 69 4.91 -3.92 -2.07
N GLU A 70 3.90 -3.95 -1.20
CA GLU A 70 2.51 -4.14 -1.61
C GLU A 70 1.75 -2.81 -1.68
N ILE A 71 0.95 -2.64 -2.73
CA ILE A 71 0.05 -1.50 -2.91
C ILE A 71 -1.35 -2.03 -3.24
N SER A 72 -2.38 -1.49 -2.59
CA SER A 72 -3.79 -1.79 -2.89
C SER A 72 -4.54 -0.51 -3.24
N LEU A 73 -5.05 -0.40 -4.48
CA LEU A 73 -5.86 0.73 -4.96
C LEU A 73 -7.33 0.36 -4.96
N LEU A 74 -8.17 1.10 -4.26
CA LEU A 74 -9.63 0.99 -4.35
C LEU A 74 -10.16 1.95 -5.43
N LEU A 75 -10.67 1.39 -6.51
CA LEU A 75 -11.23 2.12 -7.65
C LEU A 75 -12.76 2.01 -7.63
N ASP A 76 -13.44 3.16 -7.62
CA ASP A 76 -14.87 3.30 -7.85
C ASP A 76 -15.14 3.60 -9.33
N ASN A 77 -14.34 4.48 -9.93
CA ASN A 77 -14.31 4.71 -11.36
C ASN A 77 -13.28 3.78 -12.02
N ILE A 78 -13.77 2.72 -12.67
CA ILE A 78 -12.93 1.66 -13.22
C ILE A 78 -12.39 2.07 -14.60
N PRO A 79 -11.07 2.17 -14.77
CA PRO A 79 -10.47 2.59 -16.04
C PRO A 79 -10.64 1.51 -17.14
N PHE A 80 -10.32 1.91 -18.39
CA PHE A 80 -10.27 1.03 -19.58
C PHE A 80 -11.56 0.25 -19.83
N GLU A 81 -12.72 0.84 -19.49
CA GLU A 81 -14.03 0.19 -19.62
C GLU A 81 -14.11 -1.16 -18.87
N GLY A 82 -13.34 -1.33 -17.82
CA GLY A 82 -13.29 -2.53 -16.99
C GLY A 82 -12.55 -3.71 -17.62
N ARG A 83 -11.80 -3.53 -18.71
CA ARG A 83 -11.03 -4.63 -19.35
C ARG A 83 -9.90 -5.11 -18.45
N ILE A 84 -9.98 -6.40 -18.05
CA ILE A 84 -9.08 -7.03 -17.08
C ILE A 84 -7.62 -6.94 -17.52
N GLU A 85 -7.30 -7.37 -18.75
CA GLU A 85 -5.93 -7.33 -19.27
C GLU A 85 -5.33 -5.92 -19.26
N LYS A 86 -6.15 -4.90 -19.57
CA LYS A 86 -5.71 -3.51 -19.57
C LYS A 86 -5.43 -2.99 -18.16
N ILE A 87 -6.33 -3.28 -17.23
CA ILE A 87 -6.16 -2.87 -15.82
C ILE A 87 -4.89 -3.49 -15.26
N ASP A 88 -4.72 -4.81 -15.41
CA ASP A 88 -3.54 -5.53 -14.91
C ASP A 88 -2.24 -5.02 -15.53
N SER A 89 -2.17 -4.99 -16.85
CA SER A 89 -0.92 -4.68 -17.54
C SER A 89 -0.52 -3.21 -17.38
N VAL A 90 -1.46 -2.27 -17.52
CA VAL A 90 -1.14 -0.84 -17.49
C VAL A 90 -0.82 -0.38 -16.07
N ILE A 91 -1.59 -0.79 -15.07
CA ILE A 91 -1.34 -0.35 -13.69
C ILE A 91 -0.03 -0.95 -13.17
N ALA A 92 0.25 -2.24 -13.43
CA ALA A 92 1.51 -2.87 -13.02
C ALA A 92 2.73 -2.26 -13.73
N SER A 93 2.65 -2.00 -15.04
CA SER A 93 3.76 -1.38 -15.78
C SER A 93 3.98 0.08 -15.36
N PHE A 94 2.90 0.85 -15.12
CA PHE A 94 2.99 2.21 -14.60
C PHE A 94 3.69 2.22 -13.22
N THR A 95 3.28 1.33 -12.32
CA THR A 95 3.90 1.19 -10.99
C THR A 95 5.38 0.90 -11.08
N SER A 96 5.77 -0.05 -11.95
CA SER A 96 7.18 -0.42 -12.16
C SER A 96 7.99 0.74 -12.70
N SER A 97 7.44 1.50 -13.66
CA SER A 97 8.11 2.67 -14.24
C SER A 97 8.22 3.81 -13.23
N SER A 98 7.15 4.10 -12.48
CA SER A 98 7.16 5.12 -11.42
C SER A 98 8.17 4.77 -10.33
N PHE A 99 8.28 3.49 -9.93
CA PHE A 99 9.29 3.06 -8.97
C PHE A 99 10.73 3.39 -9.46
N VAL A 100 11.05 3.02 -10.70
CA VAL A 100 12.37 3.31 -11.29
C VAL A 100 12.63 4.82 -11.40
N MET A 101 11.61 5.60 -11.75
CA MET A 101 11.75 7.07 -11.87
C MET A 101 11.96 7.77 -10.51
N ASN A 102 11.44 7.20 -9.44
CA ASN A 102 11.51 7.79 -8.10
C ASN A 102 12.66 7.22 -7.24
N TYR A 103 13.30 6.16 -7.67
CA TYR A 103 14.41 5.54 -6.94
C TYR A 103 15.74 5.81 -7.67
N ASP A 104 16.59 6.61 -7.04
CA ASP A 104 17.93 6.93 -7.59
C ASP A 104 18.91 5.76 -7.26
N ALA A 105 18.94 4.76 -8.13
CA ALA A 105 19.81 3.60 -7.98
C ALA A 105 20.12 2.92 -9.33
N ASP A 106 21.26 2.27 -9.38
CA ASP A 106 21.65 1.38 -10.50
C ASP A 106 21.04 -0.01 -10.27
N PHE A 107 19.93 -0.28 -10.93
CA PHE A 107 19.26 -1.57 -10.82
C PHE A 107 19.99 -2.65 -11.61
N LYS A 108 20.44 -3.70 -10.94
CA LYS A 108 21.01 -4.90 -11.62
C LYS A 108 20.00 -5.59 -12.54
N LYS A 109 18.70 -5.48 -12.22
CA LYS A 109 17.59 -5.98 -13.03
C LYS A 109 16.41 -5.02 -12.90
N PRO A 110 15.58 -4.87 -13.96
CA PRO A 110 14.40 -4.05 -13.87
C PRO A 110 13.46 -4.50 -12.73
N PRO A 111 13.11 -3.62 -11.79
CA PRO A 111 12.05 -3.88 -10.83
C PRO A 111 10.73 -4.13 -11.56
N ALA A 112 9.94 -5.07 -11.07
CA ALA A 112 8.64 -5.38 -11.65
C ALA A 112 7.60 -5.60 -10.55
N PHE A 113 6.40 -5.13 -10.81
CA PHE A 113 5.22 -5.41 -9.99
C PHE A 113 4.29 -6.32 -10.76
N ASP A 114 3.71 -7.31 -10.07
CA ASP A 114 2.53 -8.02 -10.58
C ASP A 114 1.27 -7.38 -10.02
N SER A 115 0.13 -7.64 -10.67
CA SER A 115 -1.15 -7.10 -10.20
C SER A 115 -2.23 -8.16 -10.12
N ARG A 116 -3.22 -7.92 -9.28
CA ARG A 116 -4.40 -8.76 -9.09
C ARG A 116 -5.64 -7.89 -9.01
N ILE A 117 -6.62 -8.21 -9.84
CA ILE A 117 -7.90 -7.52 -9.86
C ILE A 117 -8.87 -8.24 -8.93
N ILE A 118 -9.43 -7.51 -7.99
CA ILE A 118 -10.37 -8.02 -6.99
C ILE A 118 -11.66 -7.21 -7.08
N PRO A 119 -12.68 -7.68 -7.82
CA PRO A 119 -14.01 -7.07 -7.77
C PRO A 119 -14.56 -7.22 -6.35
N ILE A 120 -15.08 -6.14 -5.79
CA ILE A 120 -15.49 -6.10 -4.39
C ILE A 120 -16.77 -5.28 -4.19
N ASN A 121 -17.57 -5.68 -3.22
CA ASN A 121 -18.75 -4.94 -2.76
C ASN A 121 -18.41 -4.07 -1.55
N ASP A 122 -19.21 -3.03 -1.30
CA ASP A 122 -19.01 -2.09 -0.19
C ASP A 122 -18.85 -2.80 1.16
N GLU A 123 -19.65 -3.84 1.42
CA GLU A 123 -19.66 -4.62 2.67
C GLU A 123 -18.34 -5.34 2.97
N ASP A 124 -17.51 -5.61 1.97
CA ASP A 124 -16.27 -6.34 2.10
C ASP A 124 -15.01 -5.47 2.04
N ILE A 125 -15.16 -4.18 1.67
CA ILE A 125 -14.02 -3.25 1.54
C ILE A 125 -13.25 -3.14 2.87
N MET A 126 -13.95 -2.87 3.97
CA MET A 126 -13.31 -2.77 5.29
C MET A 126 -12.62 -4.08 5.68
N LYS A 127 -13.27 -5.21 5.46
CA LYS A 127 -12.69 -6.54 5.77
C LYS A 127 -11.42 -6.81 4.97
N TYR A 128 -11.41 -6.43 3.68
CA TYR A 128 -10.22 -6.56 2.83
C TYR A 128 -9.06 -5.73 3.38
N PHE A 129 -9.25 -4.44 3.59
CA PHE A 129 -8.17 -3.58 4.06
C PHE A 129 -7.74 -3.91 5.49
N LYS A 130 -8.66 -4.31 6.37
CA LYS A 130 -8.33 -4.82 7.69
C LYS A 130 -7.43 -6.07 7.62
N TRP A 131 -7.75 -7.00 6.73
CA TRP A 131 -6.90 -8.17 6.47
C TRP A 131 -5.50 -7.77 5.99
N ARG A 132 -5.38 -6.76 5.10
CA ARG A 132 -4.08 -6.26 4.65
C ARG A 132 -3.31 -5.54 5.77
N GLN A 133 -4.01 -4.79 6.62
CA GLN A 133 -3.40 -4.14 7.78
C GLN A 133 -2.91 -5.17 8.81
N ASP A 134 -3.64 -6.26 9.01
CA ASP A 134 -3.20 -7.36 9.87
C ASP A 134 -1.94 -8.05 9.30
N GLU A 135 -1.81 -8.11 7.98
CA GLU A 135 -0.60 -8.62 7.32
C GLU A 135 0.58 -7.65 7.48
N SER A 136 0.34 -6.33 7.41
CA SER A 136 1.36 -5.31 7.71
C SER A 136 1.90 -5.49 9.14
N TRP A 137 1.02 -5.70 10.12
CA TRP A 137 1.42 -6.00 11.49
C TRP A 137 2.25 -7.29 11.58
N ARG A 138 1.82 -8.36 10.90
CA ARG A 138 2.57 -9.62 10.84
C ARG A 138 3.96 -9.42 10.26
N ASN A 139 4.07 -8.67 9.16
CA ASN A 139 5.36 -8.34 8.54
C ASN A 139 6.24 -7.54 9.50
N CYS A 140 5.67 -6.60 10.26
CA CYS A 140 6.39 -5.82 11.25
C CYS A 140 7.03 -6.71 12.31
N VAL A 141 6.25 -7.59 12.93
CA VAL A 141 6.74 -8.51 13.97
C VAL A 141 7.82 -9.44 13.42
N ASN A 142 7.60 -10.04 12.25
CA ASN A 142 8.54 -10.96 11.64
C ASN A 142 9.85 -10.27 11.23
N SER A 143 9.77 -9.06 10.65
CA SER A 143 10.96 -8.31 10.22
C SER A 143 11.84 -7.91 11.40
N HIS A 144 11.26 -7.46 12.51
CA HIS A 144 12.01 -7.18 13.74
C HIS A 144 12.56 -8.47 14.36
N GLY A 145 11.77 -9.55 14.39
CA GLY A 145 12.19 -10.85 14.91
C GLY A 145 13.41 -11.41 14.18
N ILE A 146 13.35 -11.45 12.85
CA ILE A 146 14.48 -11.97 12.06
C ILE A 146 15.70 -11.03 12.12
N SER A 147 15.49 -9.71 12.14
CA SER A 147 16.58 -8.74 12.29
C SER A 147 17.28 -8.90 13.64
N TYR A 148 16.52 -9.04 14.73
CA TYR A 148 17.05 -9.31 16.05
C TYR A 148 17.83 -10.62 16.09
N LEU A 149 17.27 -11.70 15.59
CA LEU A 149 17.96 -13.01 15.59
C LEU A 149 19.24 -12.97 14.75
N LYS A 150 19.27 -12.29 13.61
CA LYS A 150 20.48 -12.11 12.79
C LYS A 150 21.55 -11.26 13.45
N SER A 151 21.21 -10.42 14.40
CA SER A 151 22.20 -9.69 15.21
C SER A 151 22.90 -10.57 16.25
N LYS A 152 22.35 -11.76 16.55
CA LYS A 152 22.85 -12.68 17.57
C LYS A 152 23.39 -13.99 17.00
N TYR A 153 22.90 -14.41 15.84
CA TYR A 153 23.18 -15.72 15.24
C TYR A 153 23.55 -15.58 13.76
N SER A 154 24.09 -16.61 13.17
CA SER A 154 24.29 -16.69 11.71
C SER A 154 22.95 -16.64 10.97
N ASN A 155 22.96 -16.26 9.68
CA ASN A 155 21.74 -16.19 8.87
C ASN A 155 20.95 -17.50 8.87
N ASN A 156 21.63 -18.65 8.79
CA ASN A 156 20.99 -19.96 8.79
C ASN A 156 20.34 -20.29 10.13
N GLU A 157 21.06 -20.07 11.23
CA GLU A 157 20.55 -20.30 12.59
C GLU A 157 19.38 -19.38 12.93
N ALA A 158 19.45 -18.10 12.53
CA ALA A 158 18.36 -17.14 12.72
C ALA A 158 17.10 -17.58 11.99
N ASN A 159 17.21 -18.02 10.73
CA ASN A 159 16.10 -18.52 9.93
C ASN A 159 15.48 -19.79 10.53
N GLU A 160 16.32 -20.73 11.00
CA GLU A 160 15.80 -21.95 11.65
C GLU A 160 15.13 -21.64 13.00
N LYS A 161 15.65 -20.68 13.77
CA LYS A 161 15.04 -20.29 15.06
C LYS A 161 13.68 -19.64 14.90
N ILE A 162 13.51 -18.75 13.92
CA ILE A 162 12.23 -18.06 13.71
C ILE A 162 11.19 -18.98 13.03
N LYS A 163 11.65 -20.01 12.32
CA LYS A 163 10.78 -20.96 11.63
C LYS A 163 9.91 -21.72 12.62
N GLY A 164 8.61 -21.62 12.42
CA GLY A 164 7.61 -22.26 13.28
C GLY A 164 7.23 -21.48 14.55
N MET A 165 7.90 -20.37 14.85
CA MET A 165 7.45 -19.48 15.92
C MET A 165 6.14 -18.81 15.54
N LYS A 166 5.22 -18.75 16.50
CA LYS A 166 3.97 -17.99 16.36
C LYS A 166 4.25 -16.48 16.55
N LEU A 167 3.36 -15.67 16.02
CA LEU A 167 3.51 -14.21 16.08
C LEU A 167 3.67 -13.67 17.51
N ASN A 168 2.88 -14.22 18.44
CA ASN A 168 2.97 -13.85 19.87
C ASN A 168 4.30 -14.27 20.52
N GLU A 169 4.88 -15.39 20.07
CA GLU A 169 6.18 -15.87 20.59
C GLU A 169 7.32 -14.96 20.10
N ILE A 170 7.26 -14.50 18.84
CA ILE A 170 8.22 -13.54 18.30
C ILE A 170 8.07 -12.19 19.00
N HIS A 171 6.85 -11.74 19.22
CA HIS A 171 6.57 -10.49 19.93
C HIS A 171 7.12 -10.53 21.36
N GLU A 172 6.88 -11.63 22.09
CA GLU A 172 7.41 -11.84 23.44
C GLU A 172 8.94 -11.90 23.46
N LEU A 173 9.56 -12.61 22.50
CA LEU A 173 11.01 -12.66 22.34
C LEU A 173 11.60 -11.25 22.19
N LEU A 174 11.00 -10.40 21.36
CA LEU A 174 11.44 -9.02 21.14
C LEU A 174 11.30 -8.20 22.41
N PHE A 175 10.16 -8.28 23.09
CA PHE A 175 9.86 -7.53 24.30
C PHE A 175 10.84 -7.88 25.43
N GLN A 176 11.11 -9.17 25.68
CA GLN A 176 12.08 -9.65 26.67
C GLN A 176 13.52 -9.18 26.38
N ASN A 177 13.80 -8.80 25.15
CA ASN A 177 15.11 -8.31 24.74
C ASN A 177 15.15 -6.78 24.53
N GLY A 178 14.18 -6.05 25.07
CA GLY A 178 14.15 -4.59 25.10
C GLY A 178 13.64 -3.95 23.81
N ILE A 179 13.05 -4.73 22.88
CA ILE A 179 12.44 -4.22 21.65
C ILE A 179 10.92 -4.21 21.83
N ASN A 180 10.39 -3.04 22.15
CA ASN A 180 8.95 -2.85 22.30
C ASN A 180 8.36 -2.38 20.97
N LEU A 181 7.58 -3.23 20.30
CA LEU A 181 6.96 -2.89 19.02
C LEU A 181 5.89 -1.78 19.12
N ASN A 182 5.43 -1.43 20.33
CA ASN A 182 4.57 -0.26 20.50
C ASN A 182 5.30 1.06 20.16
N ASP A 183 6.61 1.11 20.38
CA ASP A 183 7.44 2.30 20.15
C ASP A 183 7.88 2.44 18.67
N VAL A 184 7.61 1.43 17.84
CA VAL A 184 7.86 1.48 16.39
C VAL A 184 6.83 2.41 15.73
N GLU A 185 7.25 3.19 14.75
CA GLU A 185 6.41 4.16 14.05
C GLU A 185 5.18 3.49 13.41
N THR A 186 4.06 4.21 13.39
CA THR A 186 2.76 3.66 12.99
C THR A 186 2.78 3.09 11.58
N TYR A 187 3.41 3.77 10.63
CA TYR A 187 3.45 3.31 9.24
C TYR A 187 4.18 1.97 9.05
N LYS A 188 5.16 1.66 9.88
CA LYS A 188 5.86 0.36 9.87
C LYS A 188 4.99 -0.79 10.38
N LYS A 189 3.98 -0.48 11.19
CA LYS A 189 3.03 -1.44 11.78
C LYS A 189 1.72 -1.57 11.02
N ARG A 190 1.21 -0.45 10.50
CA ARG A 190 -0.14 -0.32 9.96
C ARG A 190 -0.18 0.08 8.51
N GLY A 191 1.00 0.31 7.88
CA GLY A 191 1.07 0.83 6.53
C GLY A 191 0.76 2.32 6.41
N ILE A 192 0.67 2.80 5.17
CA ILE A 192 0.44 4.19 4.81
C ILE A 192 -0.80 4.26 3.92
N GLY A 193 -1.67 5.24 4.19
CA GLY A 193 -2.88 5.48 3.40
C GLY A 193 -2.78 6.76 2.58
N ILE A 194 -3.34 6.76 1.38
CA ILE A 194 -3.47 7.96 0.56
C ILE A 194 -4.92 8.09 0.13
N TYR A 195 -5.54 9.23 0.44
CA TYR A 195 -6.94 9.50 0.16
C TYR A 195 -7.21 11.01 0.13
N ARG A 196 -8.43 11.41 -0.22
CA ARG A 196 -8.80 12.81 -0.25
C ARG A 196 -9.31 13.26 1.12
N LYS A 197 -8.86 14.44 1.54
CA LYS A 197 -9.41 15.18 2.69
C LYS A 197 -9.91 16.53 2.23
N ASP A 198 -10.95 17.04 2.87
CA ASP A 198 -11.46 18.39 2.65
C ASP A 198 -10.83 19.36 3.65
N LYS A 199 -10.38 20.50 3.14
CA LYS A 199 -9.89 21.63 3.94
C LYS A 199 -10.85 22.79 3.80
N GLU A 200 -11.27 23.31 4.93
CA GLU A 200 -12.04 24.53 4.98
C GLU A 200 -11.18 25.72 4.55
N ILE A 201 -11.73 26.53 3.64
CA ILE A 201 -11.09 27.76 3.15
C ILE A 201 -12.09 28.89 3.35
N VAL A 202 -11.70 29.90 4.12
CA VAL A 202 -12.47 31.12 4.28
C VAL A 202 -11.95 32.14 3.25
N GLY A 203 -12.78 32.45 2.27
CA GLY A 203 -12.51 33.45 1.24
C GLY A 203 -13.43 34.68 1.44
N PHE A 204 -13.00 35.85 0.94
CA PHE A 204 -13.82 37.03 0.94
C PHE A 204 -14.57 37.18 -0.39
N ASN A 205 -15.89 37.10 -0.35
CA ASN A 205 -16.75 37.32 -1.50
C ASN A 205 -16.97 38.84 -1.72
N LYS A 206 -16.24 39.39 -2.70
CA LYS A 206 -16.31 40.83 -3.02
C LYS A 206 -17.72 41.29 -3.47
N LYS A 207 -18.52 40.42 -4.08
CA LYS A 207 -19.87 40.77 -4.56
C LYS A 207 -20.85 40.90 -3.42
N GLU A 208 -20.74 40.07 -2.40
CA GLU A 208 -21.64 40.04 -1.25
C GLU A 208 -21.05 40.76 -0.02
N ASN A 209 -19.81 41.23 -0.13
CA ASN A 209 -19.06 41.94 0.92
C ASN A 209 -19.04 41.16 2.26
N LYS A 210 -18.91 39.84 2.18
CA LYS A 210 -18.84 38.94 3.35
C LYS A 210 -17.84 37.81 3.19
N ASN A 211 -17.40 37.28 4.30
CA ASN A 211 -16.63 36.04 4.29
C ASN A 211 -17.53 34.88 3.88
N GLN A 212 -17.02 34.02 3.00
CA GLN A 212 -17.67 32.80 2.54
C GLN A 212 -16.75 31.61 2.80
N THR A 213 -17.29 30.63 3.48
CA THR A 213 -16.61 29.34 3.70
C THR A 213 -16.83 28.43 2.50
N SER A 214 -15.77 27.82 2.02
CA SER A 214 -15.77 26.77 1.00
C SER A 214 -14.89 25.64 1.43
N TYR A 215 -15.13 24.44 0.87
CA TYR A 215 -14.27 23.27 1.11
C TYR A 215 -13.48 22.97 -0.15
N ARG A 216 -12.20 22.68 0.03
CA ARG A 216 -11.31 22.25 -1.06
C ARG A 216 -10.74 20.89 -0.75
N SER A 217 -11.01 19.94 -1.63
CA SER A 217 -10.43 18.61 -1.55
C SER A 217 -8.94 18.60 -1.95
N TYR A 218 -8.13 17.90 -1.19
CA TYR A 218 -6.71 17.67 -1.46
C TYR A 218 -6.31 16.22 -1.19
N VAL A 219 -5.26 15.75 -1.82
CA VAL A 219 -4.70 14.43 -1.56
C VAL A 219 -3.90 14.47 -0.26
N TYR A 220 -4.19 13.55 0.65
CA TYR A 220 -3.53 13.43 1.94
C TYR A 220 -2.83 12.08 2.04
N THR A 221 -1.55 12.12 2.41
CA THR A 221 -0.75 10.94 2.73
C THR A 221 -0.74 10.77 4.25
N ASP A 222 -1.33 9.67 4.73
CA ASP A 222 -1.51 9.37 6.14
C ASP A 222 -0.50 8.31 6.61
N TRP A 223 0.53 8.77 7.33
CA TRP A 223 1.55 7.94 7.95
C TRP A 223 1.13 7.38 9.31
N GLU A 224 0.04 7.91 9.88
CA GLU A 224 -0.46 7.58 11.22
C GLU A 224 -1.84 6.91 11.16
N LEU A 225 -2.01 5.96 10.23
CA LEU A 225 -3.26 5.25 10.03
C LEU A 225 -3.80 4.66 11.33
N PRO A 226 -5.10 4.83 11.63
CA PRO A 226 -5.77 4.12 12.71
C PRO A 226 -5.85 2.61 12.40
N ILE A 227 -6.27 1.83 13.37
CA ILE A 227 -6.78 0.48 13.09
C ILE A 227 -8.05 0.65 12.26
N PHE A 228 -8.13 -0.03 11.12
CA PHE A 228 -9.23 0.12 10.20
C PHE A 228 -10.56 -0.33 10.82
N THR A 229 -11.53 0.55 10.71
CA THR A 229 -12.92 0.37 11.14
C THR A 229 -13.87 0.76 10.02
N GLU A 230 -15.13 0.40 10.13
CA GLU A 230 -16.16 0.81 9.17
C GLU A 230 -16.30 2.34 9.11
N ASP A 231 -16.24 3.01 10.26
CA ASP A 231 -16.33 4.47 10.34
C ASP A 231 -15.20 5.17 9.57
N PHE A 232 -13.96 4.67 9.66
CA PHE A 232 -12.86 5.19 8.86
C PHE A 232 -13.17 5.18 7.37
N PHE A 233 -13.72 4.06 6.85
CA PHE A 233 -14.05 3.96 5.41
C PHE A 233 -15.26 4.78 5.00
N LYS A 234 -16.21 5.04 5.91
CA LYS A 234 -17.30 6.00 5.70
C LYS A 234 -16.77 7.43 5.65
N ASP A 235 -15.90 7.81 6.58
CA ASP A 235 -15.32 9.15 6.67
C ASP A 235 -14.52 9.55 5.42
N ILE A 236 -13.80 8.61 4.81
CA ILE A 236 -13.07 8.84 3.55
C ILE A 236 -13.94 8.64 2.30
N GLY A 237 -15.23 8.34 2.44
CA GLY A 237 -16.15 8.13 1.33
C GLY A 237 -15.93 6.84 0.54
N ALA A 238 -15.23 5.84 1.09
CA ALA A 238 -14.96 4.57 0.43
C ALA A 238 -16.14 3.60 0.48
N ILE A 239 -16.99 3.70 1.47
CA ILE A 239 -18.25 2.97 1.63
C ILE A 239 -19.38 3.93 2.01
N LYS A 240 -20.64 3.50 1.77
CA LYS A 240 -21.85 4.27 2.10
C LYS A 240 -22.35 3.98 3.50
#